data_353df8424450e776f1cde9977e96995d
#
_entry.id   353df8424450e776f1cde9977e96995d
#
_cell.length_a   1.000
_cell.length_b   1.000
_cell.length_c   1.000
_cell.angle_alpha   90.00
_cell.angle_beta   90.00
_cell.angle_gamma   90.00
#
_symmetry.space_group_name_H-M   'P 1'
#
loop_
_entity.id
_entity.type
_entity.pdbx_description
1 polymer ?
#
loop_
_entity_poly.entity_id
_entity_poly.type
_entity_poly.pdbx_seq_one_letter_code
_entity_poly.pdbx_strand_id
1 'polypeptide(L)'
;MSKFAKICVVVLCGITSVFCTSCENMFSVDYRIVGSWQVSHTYLNDVEIDSTIYLGYAPQTYYNIYADHVMSVMARYGGEYRESSFAFWVADQKNKTVNFQYTFYGKVYDFTADILKLNRNEFTIEFTDEKGDRWRLQMFSRSRH
;
A
#
# COMPACT_ATOMS: atom_id res chain seq x y z
N MET A 1 -32.17 -23.33 34.37
CA MET A 1 -31.22 -22.21 34.54
C MET A 1 -30.04 -22.30 33.59
N SER A 2 -29.45 -23.47 33.35
CA SER A 2 -28.29 -23.59 32.42
C SER A 2 -28.58 -23.27 30.96
N LYS A 3 -29.83 -23.48 30.50
CA LYS A 3 -30.25 -23.14 29.11
C LYS A 3 -30.35 -21.63 28.87
N PHE A 4 -30.78 -20.85 29.85
CA PHE A 4 -30.85 -19.38 29.73
C PHE A 4 -29.46 -18.73 29.72
N ALA A 5 -28.54 -19.23 30.54
CA ALA A 5 -27.15 -18.75 30.54
C ALA A 5 -26.44 -19.02 29.20
N LYS A 6 -26.68 -20.17 28.56
CA LYS A 6 -26.12 -20.53 27.26
C LYS A 6 -26.66 -19.65 26.13
N ILE A 7 -27.95 -19.33 26.13
CA ILE A 7 -28.58 -18.46 25.13
C ILE A 7 -28.04 -17.02 25.25
N CYS A 8 -27.88 -16.49 26.46
CA CYS A 8 -27.31 -15.17 26.70
C CYS A 8 -25.87 -15.06 26.20
N VAL A 9 -25.06 -16.09 26.44
CA VAL A 9 -23.66 -16.15 25.96
C VAL A 9 -23.59 -16.12 24.42
N VAL A 10 -24.44 -16.91 23.75
CA VAL A 10 -24.47 -16.96 22.28
C VAL A 10 -24.91 -15.61 21.69
N VAL A 11 -25.91 -14.94 22.27
CA VAL A 11 -26.36 -13.62 21.83
C VAL A 11 -25.24 -12.58 22.03
N LEU A 12 -24.54 -12.62 23.16
CA LEU A 12 -23.41 -11.70 23.41
C LEU A 12 -22.27 -11.91 22.43
N CYS A 13 -21.91 -13.15 22.13
CA CYS A 13 -20.90 -13.48 21.12
C CYS A 13 -21.30 -13.01 19.72
N GLY A 14 -22.58 -13.16 19.35
CA GLY A 14 -23.10 -12.68 18.06
C GLY A 14 -22.99 -11.17 17.90
N ILE A 15 -23.35 -10.42 18.93
CA ILE A 15 -23.23 -8.94 18.93
C ILE A 15 -21.78 -8.51 18.86
N THR A 16 -20.88 -9.16 19.60
CA THR A 16 -19.44 -8.87 19.58
C THR A 16 -18.85 -9.13 18.19
N SER A 17 -19.27 -10.18 17.51
CA SER A 17 -18.79 -10.51 16.15
C SER A 17 -19.20 -9.44 15.14
N VAL A 18 -20.42 -8.88 15.24
CA VAL A 18 -20.88 -7.79 14.37
C VAL A 18 -20.05 -6.51 14.58
N PHE A 19 -19.74 -6.16 15.81
CA PHE A 19 -18.88 -5.01 16.14
C PHE A 19 -17.46 -5.21 15.63
N CYS A 20 -16.88 -6.39 15.77
CA CYS A 20 -15.55 -6.72 15.25
C CYS A 20 -15.47 -6.61 13.72
N THR A 21 -16.51 -7.02 13.00
CA THR A 21 -16.57 -6.91 11.54
C THR A 21 -16.57 -5.43 11.09
N SER A 22 -17.31 -4.56 11.77
CA SER A 22 -17.31 -3.12 11.49
C SER A 22 -15.95 -2.48 11.77
N CYS A 23 -15.27 -2.88 12.84
CA CYS A 23 -13.93 -2.40 13.18
C CYS A 23 -12.89 -2.87 12.16
N GLU A 24 -12.98 -4.09 11.66
CA GLU A 24 -12.10 -4.61 10.63
C GLU A 24 -12.17 -3.78 9.33
N ASN A 25 -13.37 -3.37 8.92
CA ASN A 25 -13.54 -2.52 7.73
C ASN A 25 -12.87 -1.16 7.87
N MET A 26 -12.90 -0.55 9.05
CA MET A 26 -12.24 0.73 9.32
C MET A 26 -10.71 0.63 9.33
N PHE A 27 -10.16 -0.55 9.63
CA PHE A 27 -8.72 -0.81 9.67
C PHE A 27 -8.23 -1.66 8.50
N SER A 28 -9.05 -1.83 7.45
CA SER A 28 -8.66 -2.59 6.26
C SER A 28 -7.52 -1.90 5.52
N VAL A 29 -6.74 -2.69 4.79
CA VAL A 29 -5.68 -2.17 3.91
C VAL A 29 -6.26 -1.21 2.89
N ASP A 30 -7.40 -1.54 2.28
CA ASP A 30 -8.06 -0.69 1.28
C ASP A 30 -8.37 0.71 1.80
N TYR A 31 -8.77 0.85 3.05
CA TYR A 31 -9.05 2.14 3.66
C TYR A 31 -7.75 2.88 4.03
N ARG A 32 -6.78 2.17 4.56
CA ARG A 32 -5.55 2.77 5.12
C ARG A 32 -4.53 3.14 4.05
N ILE A 33 -4.55 2.49 2.90
CA ILE A 33 -3.62 2.73 1.81
C ILE A 33 -3.96 4.01 1.02
N VAL A 34 -5.22 4.44 1.05
CA VAL A 34 -5.66 5.64 0.34
C VAL A 34 -4.98 6.88 0.90
N GLY A 35 -4.38 7.67 0.03
CA GLY A 35 -3.66 8.88 0.40
C GLY A 35 -2.51 9.18 -0.54
N SER A 36 -1.74 10.20 -0.20
CA SER A 36 -0.54 10.57 -0.93
C SER A 36 0.69 10.16 -0.13
N TRP A 37 1.51 9.34 -0.74
CA TRP A 37 2.70 8.76 -0.13
C TRP A 37 3.94 9.17 -0.91
N GLN A 38 4.97 9.60 -0.21
CA GLN A 38 6.26 9.92 -0.82
C GLN A 38 7.30 8.88 -0.45
N VAL A 39 7.98 8.32 -1.44
CA VAL A 39 9.13 7.45 -1.22
C VAL A 39 10.26 8.29 -0.64
N SER A 40 10.66 7.99 0.58
CA SER A 40 11.76 8.68 1.28
C SER A 40 13.05 7.89 1.21
N HIS A 41 12.96 6.57 1.32
CA HIS A 41 14.10 5.67 1.24
C HIS A 41 13.79 4.49 0.32
N THR A 42 14.73 4.18 -0.53
CA THR A 42 14.68 3.01 -1.44
C THR A 42 15.86 2.12 -1.14
N TYR A 43 15.60 0.84 -0.96
CA TYR A 43 16.62 -0.19 -0.74
C TYR A 43 16.56 -1.22 -1.86
N LEU A 44 17.68 -1.46 -2.49
CA LEU A 44 17.86 -2.49 -3.49
C LEU A 44 18.79 -3.56 -2.91
N ASN A 45 18.28 -4.78 -2.71
CA ASN A 45 19.00 -5.88 -2.08
C ASN A 45 19.65 -5.45 -0.73
N ASP A 46 18.85 -4.76 0.11
CA ASP A 46 19.22 -4.22 1.42
C ASP A 46 20.22 -3.05 1.41
N VAL A 47 20.56 -2.53 0.24
CA VAL A 47 21.44 -1.37 0.11
C VAL A 47 20.62 -0.14 -0.24
N GLU A 48 20.73 0.92 0.55
CA GLU A 48 20.04 2.18 0.27
C GLU A 48 20.60 2.83 -0.99
N ILE A 49 19.71 3.25 -1.88
CA ILE A 49 20.05 3.94 -3.13
C ILE A 49 19.29 5.26 -3.23
N ASP A 50 19.87 6.23 -3.92
CA ASP A 50 19.25 7.53 -4.19
C ASP A 50 19.16 7.86 -5.68
N SER A 51 19.36 6.86 -6.55
CA SER A 51 19.33 7.04 -7.99
C SER A 51 17.92 7.30 -8.52
N THR A 52 17.78 8.30 -9.36
CA THR A 52 16.51 8.68 -10.00
C THR A 52 16.21 7.92 -11.29
N ILE A 53 17.09 7.01 -11.71
CA ILE A 53 16.89 6.23 -12.95
C ILE A 53 15.80 5.16 -12.83
N TYR A 54 15.39 4.82 -11.60
CA TYR A 54 14.38 3.80 -11.36
C TYR A 54 13.01 4.45 -11.18
N LEU A 55 12.35 4.74 -12.29
CA LEU A 55 11.03 5.39 -12.28
C LEU A 55 10.02 4.61 -11.44
N GLY A 56 9.42 5.29 -10.48
CA GLY A 56 8.48 4.69 -9.54
C GLY A 56 9.11 4.03 -8.32
N TYR A 57 10.42 3.76 -8.31
CA TYR A 57 11.12 3.15 -7.18
C TYR A 57 12.09 4.11 -6.48
N ALA A 58 12.46 5.20 -7.14
CA ALA A 58 13.44 6.14 -6.64
C ALA A 58 12.90 6.99 -5.48
N PRO A 59 13.79 7.46 -4.58
CA PRO A 59 13.40 8.48 -3.60
C PRO A 59 12.75 9.70 -4.26
N GLN A 60 11.85 10.36 -3.54
CA GLN A 60 11.04 11.49 -3.99
C GLN A 60 9.94 11.14 -5.03
N THR A 61 9.72 9.87 -5.32
CA THR A 61 8.56 9.41 -6.07
C THR A 61 7.31 9.51 -5.20
N TYR A 62 6.19 9.92 -5.79
CA TYR A 62 4.90 10.01 -5.13
C TYR A 62 3.96 8.92 -5.62
N TYR A 63 3.32 8.23 -4.69
CA TYR A 63 2.20 7.33 -4.94
C TYR A 63 0.94 8.01 -4.43
N ASN A 64 0.10 8.49 -5.34
CA ASN A 64 -1.21 9.05 -5.00
C ASN A 64 -2.25 7.96 -5.21
N ILE A 65 -2.81 7.46 -4.13
CA ILE A 65 -3.68 6.27 -4.13
C ILE A 65 -5.10 6.72 -3.80
N TYR A 66 -6.03 6.45 -4.72
CA TYR A 66 -7.42 6.86 -4.63
C TYR A 66 -8.33 5.68 -4.29
N ALA A 67 -9.49 5.97 -3.67
CA ALA A 67 -10.40 4.94 -3.16
C ALA A 67 -11.07 4.06 -4.25
N ASP A 68 -11.05 4.50 -5.50
CA ASP A 68 -11.66 3.82 -6.64
C ASP A 68 -10.70 2.84 -7.36
N HIS A 69 -9.63 2.42 -6.72
CA HIS A 69 -8.58 1.55 -7.27
C HIS A 69 -7.74 2.19 -8.38
N VAL A 70 -7.89 3.47 -8.60
CA VAL A 70 -7.04 4.27 -9.48
C VAL A 70 -5.93 4.90 -8.64
N MET A 71 -4.78 5.09 -9.25
CA MET A 71 -3.66 5.79 -8.62
C MET A 71 -2.91 6.64 -9.64
N SER A 72 -1.99 7.44 -9.15
CA SER A 72 -1.03 8.19 -9.95
C SER A 72 0.35 8.02 -9.33
N VAL A 73 1.33 7.69 -10.13
CA VAL A 73 2.73 7.66 -9.71
C VAL A 73 3.42 8.85 -10.36
N MET A 74 4.04 9.69 -9.55
CA MET A 74 4.80 10.85 -10.02
C MET A 74 6.27 10.64 -9.72
N ALA A 75 7.07 10.50 -10.76
CA ALA A 75 8.50 10.25 -10.66
C ALA A 75 9.30 11.42 -11.24
N ARG A 76 10.48 11.67 -10.69
CA ARG A 76 11.41 12.66 -11.25
C ARG A 76 12.20 12.05 -12.41
N TYR A 77 12.22 12.75 -13.51
CA TYR A 77 13.01 12.39 -14.67
C TYR A 77 13.53 13.66 -15.36
N GLY A 78 14.82 13.77 -15.52
CA GLY A 78 15.43 14.96 -16.12
C GLY A 78 15.19 16.25 -15.36
N GLY A 79 15.06 16.19 -14.03
CA GLY A 79 14.81 17.34 -13.16
C GLY A 79 13.35 17.75 -13.02
N GLU A 80 12.43 17.10 -13.73
CA GLU A 80 11.00 17.39 -13.72
C GLU A 80 10.21 16.18 -13.23
N TYR A 81 9.03 16.43 -12.63
CA TYR A 81 8.09 15.37 -12.30
C TYR A 81 7.31 14.94 -13.54
N ARG A 82 7.21 13.63 -13.73
CA ARG A 82 6.41 12.99 -14.77
C ARG A 82 5.38 12.09 -14.12
N GLU A 83 4.15 12.16 -14.62
CA GLU A 83 3.05 11.35 -14.14
C GLU A 83 2.93 10.07 -14.96
N SER A 84 2.67 8.96 -14.28
CA SER A 84 2.37 7.68 -14.91
C SER A 84 1.05 7.74 -15.67
N SER A 85 0.92 6.91 -16.69
CA SER A 85 -0.36 6.64 -17.33
C SER A 85 -0.88 5.25 -16.88
N PHE A 86 -2.20 5.05 -16.97
CA PHE A 86 -2.87 3.77 -16.70
C PHE A 86 -2.44 3.13 -15.36
N ALA A 87 -2.56 3.89 -14.27
CA ALA A 87 -2.12 3.43 -12.96
C ALA A 87 -3.30 2.94 -12.12
N PHE A 88 -3.17 1.71 -11.59
CA PHE A 88 -4.19 1.01 -10.82
C PHE A 88 -3.56 0.28 -9.64
N TRP A 89 -4.35 0.05 -8.61
CA TRP A 89 -3.93 -0.72 -7.46
C TRP A 89 -5.02 -1.67 -6.99
N VAL A 90 -4.59 -2.82 -6.46
CA VAL A 90 -5.47 -3.80 -5.80
C VAL A 90 -4.76 -4.31 -4.57
N ALA A 91 -5.41 -4.26 -3.42
CA ALA A 91 -4.87 -4.79 -2.17
C ALA A 91 -5.55 -6.10 -1.78
N ASP A 92 -4.79 -6.98 -1.14
CA ASP A 92 -5.26 -8.22 -0.54
C ASP A 92 -5.10 -8.13 0.97
N GLN A 93 -6.22 -7.95 1.67
CA GLN A 93 -6.27 -7.84 3.13
C GLN A 93 -5.76 -9.10 3.83
N LYS A 94 -6.10 -10.26 3.30
CA LYS A 94 -5.75 -11.55 3.90
C LYS A 94 -4.25 -11.80 3.86
N ASN A 95 -3.63 -11.57 2.72
CA ASN A 95 -2.19 -11.81 2.51
C ASN A 95 -1.34 -10.59 2.83
N LYS A 96 -1.95 -9.45 3.11
CA LYS A 96 -1.29 -8.16 3.37
C LYS A 96 -0.34 -7.80 2.24
N THR A 97 -0.85 -7.87 1.02
CA THR A 97 -0.12 -7.49 -0.20
C THR A 97 -0.87 -6.39 -0.94
N VAL A 98 -0.18 -5.71 -1.81
CA VAL A 98 -0.75 -4.76 -2.75
C VAL A 98 -0.11 -4.96 -4.12
N ASN A 99 -0.95 -5.00 -5.16
CA ASN A 99 -0.48 -4.99 -6.54
C ASN A 99 -0.59 -3.57 -7.08
N PHE A 100 0.49 -3.09 -7.68
CA PHE A 100 0.54 -1.83 -8.39
C PHE A 100 0.82 -2.07 -9.88
N GLN A 101 0.04 -1.41 -10.74
CA GLN A 101 0.24 -1.41 -12.18
C GLN A 101 0.27 0.03 -12.67
N TYR A 102 1.33 0.43 -13.35
CA TYR A 102 1.43 1.76 -13.95
C TYR A 102 2.38 1.73 -15.13
N THR A 103 2.31 2.77 -15.97
CA THR A 103 3.10 2.85 -17.18
C THR A 103 3.86 4.18 -17.24
N PHE A 104 5.16 4.09 -17.49
CA PHE A 104 6.01 5.25 -17.83
C PHE A 104 6.69 5.00 -19.18
N TYR A 105 6.53 5.94 -20.10
CA TYR A 105 7.19 5.90 -21.41
C TYR A 105 7.01 4.56 -22.15
N GLY A 106 5.80 4.03 -22.09
CA GLY A 106 5.46 2.77 -22.75
C GLY A 106 5.91 1.51 -22.01
N LYS A 107 6.66 1.65 -20.93
CA LYS A 107 7.04 0.51 -20.08
C LYS A 107 6.00 0.28 -19.01
N VAL A 108 5.48 -0.93 -18.94
CA VAL A 108 4.53 -1.36 -17.91
C VAL A 108 5.27 -1.85 -16.68
N TYR A 109 4.92 -1.28 -15.54
CA TYR A 109 5.36 -1.75 -14.22
C TYR A 109 4.18 -2.48 -13.58
N ASP A 110 4.37 -3.73 -13.25
CA ASP A 110 3.36 -4.56 -12.59
C ASP A 110 4.06 -5.41 -11.54
N PHE A 111 3.79 -5.14 -10.27
CA PHE A 111 4.39 -5.89 -9.18
C PHE A 111 3.43 -6.02 -8.01
N THR A 112 3.55 -7.14 -7.30
CA THR A 112 2.83 -7.39 -6.05
C THR A 112 3.82 -7.30 -4.90
N ALA A 113 3.56 -6.37 -3.99
CA ALA A 113 4.43 -6.09 -2.87
C ALA A 113 3.83 -6.58 -1.56
N ASP A 114 4.68 -7.09 -0.68
CA ASP A 114 4.32 -7.32 0.71
C ASP A 114 4.24 -5.99 1.45
N ILE A 115 3.20 -5.80 2.25
CA ILE A 115 3.04 -4.64 3.11
C ILE A 115 3.74 -4.94 4.43
N LEU A 116 4.91 -4.35 4.64
CA LEU A 116 5.69 -4.54 5.86
C LEU A 116 5.20 -3.63 6.99
N LYS A 117 4.73 -2.44 6.65
CA LYS A 117 4.20 -1.46 7.60
C LYS A 117 3.18 -0.58 6.91
N LEU A 118 2.06 -0.35 7.58
CA LEU A 118 1.03 0.57 7.11
C LEU A 118 0.31 1.20 8.29
N ASN A 119 0.55 2.48 8.50
CA ASN A 119 -0.13 3.29 9.49
C ASN A 119 -0.39 4.69 8.92
N ARG A 120 -0.85 5.63 9.76
CA ARG A 120 -1.17 6.98 9.29
C ARG A 120 0.02 7.76 8.73
N ASN A 121 1.24 7.37 9.09
CA ASN A 121 2.46 8.11 8.76
C ASN A 121 3.33 7.40 7.75
N GLU A 122 3.38 6.09 7.79
CA GLU A 122 4.35 5.28 7.06
C GLU A 122 3.70 4.12 6.33
N PHE A 123 4.15 3.91 5.11
CA PHE A 123 3.78 2.81 4.26
C PHE A 123 5.05 2.21 3.66
N THR A 124 5.42 1.02 4.12
CA THR A 124 6.62 0.31 3.67
C THR A 124 6.23 -0.95 2.94
N ILE A 125 6.74 -1.11 1.74
CA ILE A 125 6.48 -2.28 0.89
C ILE A 125 7.79 -2.93 0.45
N GLU A 126 7.72 -4.22 0.16
CA GLU A 126 8.84 -5.00 -0.38
C GLU A 126 8.35 -5.92 -1.50
N PHE A 127 9.09 -5.96 -2.59
CA PHE A 127 8.79 -6.83 -3.72
C PHE A 127 10.06 -7.26 -4.43
N THR A 128 9.95 -8.35 -5.19
CA THR A 128 11.03 -8.86 -6.04
C THR A 128 10.66 -8.60 -7.49
N ASP A 129 11.58 -8.02 -8.27
CA ASP A 129 11.35 -7.74 -9.68
C ASP A 129 11.63 -8.96 -10.57
N GLU A 130 11.47 -8.80 -11.88
CA GLU A 130 11.68 -9.86 -12.86
C GLU A 130 13.11 -10.40 -12.91
N LYS A 131 14.08 -9.57 -12.49
CA LYS A 131 15.50 -9.94 -12.45
C LYS A 131 15.89 -10.67 -11.15
N GLY A 132 14.96 -10.78 -10.19
CA GLY A 132 15.22 -11.33 -8.88
C GLY A 132 15.78 -10.34 -7.88
N ASP A 133 15.82 -9.05 -8.20
CA ASP A 133 16.25 -8.00 -7.28
C ASP A 133 15.11 -7.67 -6.30
N ARG A 134 15.48 -7.54 -5.03
CA ARG A 134 14.53 -7.22 -3.96
C ARG A 134 14.54 -5.73 -3.69
N TRP A 135 13.36 -5.12 -3.81
CA TRP A 135 13.12 -3.71 -3.59
C TRP A 135 12.34 -3.50 -2.30
N ARG A 136 12.76 -2.56 -1.48
CA ARG A 136 11.98 -2.09 -0.34
C ARG A 136 11.84 -0.58 -0.46
N LEU A 137 10.59 -0.12 -0.48
CA LEU A 137 10.24 1.31 -0.55
C LEU A 137 9.65 1.72 0.79
N GLN A 138 10.29 2.66 1.44
CA GLN A 138 9.79 3.28 2.67
C GLN A 138 9.17 4.61 2.30
N MET A 139 7.85 4.73 2.48
CA MET A 139 7.07 5.89 2.10
C MET A 139 6.45 6.56 3.32
N PHE A 140 6.37 7.88 3.28
CA PHE A 140 5.74 8.68 4.32
C PHE A 140 4.57 9.48 3.76
N SER A 141 3.54 9.64 4.57
CA SER A 141 2.34 10.38 4.19
C SER A 141 2.63 11.87 4.02
N ARG A 142 2.17 12.43 2.90
CA ARG A 142 2.21 13.88 2.64
C ARG A 142 0.94 14.62 3.05
N SER A 143 -0.15 13.91 3.28
CA SER A 143 -1.47 14.52 3.51
C SER A 143 -1.62 15.16 4.89
N ARG A 144 -0.55 15.46 5.57
CA ARG A 144 -0.61 16.04 6.91
C ARG A 144 -0.33 17.52 6.89
N HIS A 145 -1.35 18.19 7.19
CA HIS A 145 -1.27 19.56 7.65
C HIS A 145 -1.70 19.62 9.10
#